data_267db8e0cafaf991ae30cbb6cf9d0803
#
_entry.id   267db8e0cafaf991ae30cbb6cf9d0803
#
_cell.length_a   1.000
_cell.length_b   1.000
_cell.length_c   1.000
_cell.angle_alpha   90.00
_cell.angle_beta   90.00
_cell.angle_gamma   90.00
#
_symmetry.space_group_name_H-M   'P 1'
#
loop_
_entity.id
_entity.type
_entity.pdbx_description
1 polymer ?
#
loop_
_entity_poly.entity_id
_entity_poly.type
_entity_poly.pdbx_seq_one_letter_code
_entity_poly.pdbx_strand_id
1 'polypeptide(L)'
;MVKTRFAPSPSGYLHIGGVRTALYAWLFARNQDGKFLLRIEDTDTERSSEESKLSILEGMKWLGLDHDEEIIHQSQRFEIYKERANELIEAGKAYESEGAIRFKSDRTSSVIISDHVFGEVEVKSDELDDFIIMRSNGAPTYHFAVVIDDFESGITHVMRGDDHLKNTARHIQLMEAFNCPIPDFVHLPMILGPDGARLSKRHGAMNVLHYRDEGFSSEALLNYLVRLGWSKGDQEIFSLEEMIDGFDLSGINKASAKFDIEKLRWVNQQHLFNTNDDELILMIKAQSETAIGLNDETMKKFINAYKNRAHTINDLVFSCDSLFSDKINYDEASAEKFLKEEIILPLEDVVDVLKESNWNQESISEALKSVCEKHKIGFG
;
A
#
# COMPACT_ATOMS: atom_id res chain seq x y z
N MET A 1 -6.05 -23.82 -12.33
CA MET A 1 -5.86 -23.11 -11.05
C MET A 1 -5.29 -21.73 -11.35
N VAL A 2 -5.89 -20.70 -10.84
CA VAL A 2 -5.38 -19.31 -10.98
C VAL A 2 -4.05 -19.17 -10.25
N LYS A 3 -3.07 -18.55 -10.89
CA LYS A 3 -1.80 -18.14 -10.30
C LYS A 3 -1.52 -16.69 -10.68
N THR A 4 -1.34 -15.87 -9.65
CA THR A 4 -0.93 -14.47 -9.78
C THR A 4 0.42 -14.26 -9.12
N ARG A 5 1.02 -13.10 -9.31
CA ARG A 5 2.27 -12.74 -8.63
C ARG A 5 2.38 -11.24 -8.40
N PHE A 6 3.10 -10.90 -7.35
CA PHE A 6 3.70 -9.59 -7.17
C PHE A 6 5.20 -9.68 -7.46
N ALA A 7 5.71 -8.79 -8.30
CA ALA A 7 7.07 -8.85 -8.80
C ALA A 7 7.79 -7.51 -8.65
N PRO A 8 8.09 -7.08 -7.40
CA PRO A 8 8.73 -5.80 -7.14
C PRO A 8 10.22 -5.83 -7.45
N SER A 9 10.73 -4.72 -8.02
CA SER A 9 12.16 -4.47 -8.10
C SER A 9 12.62 -3.80 -6.78
N PRO A 10 13.68 -4.30 -6.12
CA PRO A 10 14.18 -3.73 -4.86
C PRO A 10 15.11 -2.52 -5.10
N SER A 11 14.72 -1.64 -6.01
CA SER A 11 15.38 -0.37 -6.32
C SER A 11 14.88 0.79 -5.45
N GLY A 12 14.01 0.51 -4.49
CA GLY A 12 13.41 1.44 -3.54
C GLY A 12 12.46 0.74 -2.59
N TYR A 13 11.87 1.51 -1.68
CA TYR A 13 10.91 0.99 -0.71
C TYR A 13 9.56 0.62 -1.34
N LEU A 14 8.84 -0.30 -0.70
CA LEU A 14 7.48 -0.65 -1.08
C LEU A 14 6.54 0.55 -0.84
N HIS A 15 6.05 1.13 -1.91
CA HIS A 15 5.11 2.25 -1.85
C HIS A 15 3.68 1.80 -2.14
N ILE A 16 2.69 2.61 -1.78
CA ILE A 16 1.26 2.27 -1.89
C ILE A 16 0.82 1.86 -3.30
N GLY A 17 1.45 2.36 -4.36
CA GLY A 17 1.17 1.90 -5.74
C GLY A 17 1.56 0.44 -5.96
N GLY A 18 2.72 0.03 -5.45
CA GLY A 18 3.15 -1.37 -5.44
C GLY A 18 2.24 -2.22 -4.56
N VAL A 19 1.91 -1.73 -3.36
CA VAL A 19 0.97 -2.42 -2.44
C VAL A 19 -0.39 -2.66 -3.10
N ARG A 20 -0.97 -1.67 -3.79
CA ARG A 20 -2.24 -1.86 -4.50
C ARG A 20 -2.15 -2.95 -5.56
N THR A 21 -1.05 -2.99 -6.31
CA THR A 21 -0.83 -4.05 -7.31
C THR A 21 -0.72 -5.42 -6.65
N ALA A 22 0.03 -5.52 -5.55
CA ALA A 22 0.12 -6.76 -4.77
C ALA A 22 -1.24 -7.18 -4.21
N LEU A 23 -1.98 -6.24 -3.62
CA LEU A 23 -3.31 -6.47 -3.06
C LEU A 23 -4.29 -7.03 -4.09
N TYR A 24 -4.37 -6.42 -5.28
CA TYR A 24 -5.30 -6.88 -6.32
C TYR A 24 -4.95 -8.28 -6.82
N ALA A 25 -3.65 -8.55 -7.02
CA ALA A 25 -3.17 -9.87 -7.42
C ALA A 25 -3.44 -10.92 -6.32
N TRP A 26 -3.26 -10.54 -5.06
CA TRP A 26 -3.52 -11.39 -3.90
C TRP A 26 -5.02 -11.66 -3.72
N LEU A 27 -5.86 -10.61 -3.74
CA LEU A 27 -7.32 -10.75 -3.61
C LEU A 27 -7.90 -11.64 -4.71
N PHE A 28 -7.46 -11.43 -5.95
CA PHE A 28 -7.95 -12.25 -7.06
C PHE A 28 -7.53 -13.72 -6.91
N ALA A 29 -6.30 -13.99 -6.49
CA ALA A 29 -5.85 -15.35 -6.21
C ALA A 29 -6.69 -15.99 -5.10
N ARG A 30 -6.90 -15.29 -3.97
CA ARG A 30 -7.70 -15.80 -2.83
C ARG A 30 -9.17 -16.02 -3.22
N ASN A 31 -9.78 -15.08 -3.94
CA ASN A 31 -11.17 -15.21 -4.44
C ASN A 31 -11.35 -16.44 -5.35
N GLN A 32 -10.33 -16.81 -6.12
CA GLN A 32 -10.39 -17.91 -7.09
C GLN A 32 -9.81 -19.24 -6.55
N ASP A 33 -9.61 -19.38 -5.24
CA ASP A 33 -8.92 -20.53 -4.62
C ASP A 33 -7.59 -20.86 -5.31
N GLY A 34 -6.90 -19.80 -5.77
CA GLY A 34 -5.65 -19.87 -6.53
C GLY A 34 -4.42 -19.66 -5.65
N LYS A 35 -3.29 -19.37 -6.29
CA LYS A 35 -2.02 -19.07 -5.63
C LYS A 35 -1.53 -17.69 -5.96
N PHE A 36 -0.95 -17.03 -4.95
CA PHE A 36 -0.24 -15.78 -5.06
C PHE A 36 1.25 -15.99 -4.79
N LEU A 37 2.10 -15.56 -5.72
CA LEU A 37 3.55 -15.72 -5.67
C LEU A 37 4.25 -14.38 -5.46
N LEU A 38 5.42 -14.42 -4.83
CA LEU A 38 6.29 -13.26 -4.68
C LEU A 38 7.61 -13.51 -5.45
N ARG A 39 7.96 -12.56 -6.33
CA ARG A 39 9.23 -12.58 -7.08
C ARG A 39 9.96 -11.26 -6.88
N ILE A 40 11.21 -11.33 -6.45
CA ILE A 40 12.08 -10.16 -6.32
C ILE A 40 12.86 -9.99 -7.64
N GLU A 41 12.63 -8.88 -8.33
CA GLU A 41 13.28 -8.55 -9.61
C GLU A 41 14.59 -7.78 -9.38
N ASP A 42 15.61 -8.50 -8.92
CA ASP A 42 16.92 -8.01 -8.49
C ASP A 42 18.05 -8.31 -9.52
N THR A 43 17.72 -8.31 -10.81
CA THR A 43 18.71 -8.52 -11.89
C THR A 43 19.70 -7.36 -12.04
N ASP A 44 19.33 -6.15 -11.61
CA ASP A 44 20.20 -4.98 -11.55
C ASP A 44 20.81 -4.87 -10.14
N THR A 45 21.97 -5.48 -9.96
CA THR A 45 22.65 -5.56 -8.66
C THR A 45 23.16 -4.22 -8.15
N GLU A 46 23.37 -3.24 -9.03
CA GLU A 46 23.82 -1.89 -8.63
C GLU A 46 22.68 -1.07 -8.00
N ARG A 47 21.44 -1.29 -8.44
CA ARG A 47 20.26 -0.61 -7.93
C ARG A 47 19.52 -1.37 -6.84
N SER A 48 19.79 -2.64 -6.68
CA SER A 48 19.15 -3.51 -5.69
C SER A 48 19.88 -3.43 -4.37
N SER A 49 19.20 -3.10 -3.28
CA SER A 49 19.76 -3.11 -1.94
C SER A 49 19.08 -4.14 -1.04
N GLU A 50 19.83 -4.74 -0.14
CA GLU A 50 19.27 -5.65 0.87
C GLU A 50 18.24 -4.95 1.77
N GLU A 51 18.47 -3.67 2.09
CA GLU A 51 17.53 -2.85 2.86
C GLU A 51 16.17 -2.74 2.14
N SER A 52 16.18 -2.50 0.82
CA SER A 52 14.95 -2.43 0.03
C SER A 52 14.24 -3.78 -0.05
N LYS A 53 14.98 -4.90 -0.17
CA LYS A 53 14.39 -6.25 -0.13
C LYS A 53 13.72 -6.52 1.22
N LEU A 54 14.41 -6.26 2.32
CA LEU A 54 13.87 -6.44 3.67
C LEU A 54 12.64 -5.57 3.89
N SER A 55 12.66 -4.32 3.45
CA SER A 55 11.51 -3.40 3.54
C SER A 55 10.30 -3.91 2.75
N ILE A 56 10.50 -4.51 1.58
CA ILE A 56 9.41 -5.13 0.81
C ILE A 56 8.81 -6.30 1.59
N LEU A 57 9.65 -7.21 2.10
CA LEU A 57 9.21 -8.39 2.84
C LEU A 57 8.49 -8.01 4.15
N GLU A 58 9.03 -7.04 4.89
CA GLU A 58 8.42 -6.54 6.12
C GLU A 58 7.08 -5.87 5.82
N GLY A 59 6.99 -5.05 4.75
CA GLY A 59 5.76 -4.42 4.32
C GLY A 59 4.68 -5.44 3.94
N MET A 60 5.02 -6.46 3.14
CA MET A 60 4.11 -7.54 2.78
C MET A 60 3.62 -8.33 4.02
N LYS A 61 4.53 -8.63 4.94
CA LYS A 61 4.20 -9.31 6.20
C LYS A 61 3.27 -8.47 7.08
N TRP A 62 3.55 -7.18 7.23
CA TRP A 62 2.70 -6.28 8.01
C TRP A 62 1.28 -6.18 7.44
N LEU A 63 1.16 -6.18 6.11
CA LEU A 63 -0.13 -6.14 5.41
C LEU A 63 -0.86 -7.48 5.40
N GLY A 64 -0.23 -8.59 5.82
CA GLY A 64 -0.83 -9.92 5.75
C GLY A 64 -0.98 -10.46 4.32
N LEU A 65 -0.24 -9.91 3.36
CA LEU A 65 -0.23 -10.37 1.97
C LEU A 65 0.77 -11.52 1.80
N ASP A 66 0.40 -12.68 2.32
CA ASP A 66 1.20 -13.90 2.31
C ASP A 66 1.28 -14.54 0.92
N HIS A 67 2.40 -15.18 0.62
CA HIS A 67 2.66 -15.90 -0.63
C HIS A 67 2.66 -17.42 -0.41
N ASP A 68 2.28 -18.18 -1.44
CA ASP A 68 2.01 -19.62 -1.33
C ASP A 68 3.20 -20.52 -1.69
N GLU A 69 4.23 -19.99 -2.33
CA GLU A 69 5.42 -20.74 -2.77
C GLU A 69 6.69 -19.99 -2.31
N GLU A 70 7.86 -20.60 -2.44
CA GLU A 70 9.13 -19.94 -2.14
C GLU A 70 9.34 -18.68 -2.97
N ILE A 71 9.99 -17.68 -2.36
CA ILE A 71 10.26 -16.40 -3.03
C ILE A 71 11.28 -16.65 -4.16
N ILE A 72 10.94 -16.21 -5.36
CA ILE A 72 11.85 -16.26 -6.50
C ILE A 72 12.73 -15.02 -6.48
N HIS A 73 14.06 -15.21 -6.51
CA HIS A 73 15.04 -14.14 -6.68
C HIS A 73 15.64 -14.24 -8.08
N GLN A 74 15.44 -13.21 -8.92
CA GLN A 74 15.94 -13.24 -10.30
C GLN A 74 17.45 -13.28 -10.38
N SER A 75 18.16 -12.68 -9.42
CA SER A 75 19.62 -12.73 -9.33
C SER A 75 20.19 -14.14 -9.19
N GLN A 76 19.41 -15.11 -8.74
CA GLN A 76 19.80 -16.50 -8.58
C GLN A 76 19.51 -17.37 -9.80
N ARG A 77 18.98 -16.79 -10.89
CA ARG A 77 18.45 -17.52 -12.05
C ARG A 77 19.18 -17.22 -13.37
N PHE A 78 20.33 -16.57 -13.33
CA PHE A 78 21.02 -16.10 -14.54
C PHE A 78 21.39 -17.23 -15.50
N GLU A 79 21.74 -18.41 -15.01
CA GLU A 79 22.03 -19.57 -15.86
C GLU A 79 20.79 -20.04 -16.63
N ILE A 80 19.62 -20.03 -15.98
CA ILE A 80 18.36 -20.37 -16.65
C ILE A 80 18.08 -19.39 -17.79
N TYR A 81 18.23 -18.09 -17.54
CA TYR A 81 18.01 -17.09 -18.60
C TYR A 81 18.99 -17.25 -19.76
N LYS A 82 20.24 -17.60 -19.46
CA LYS A 82 21.25 -17.86 -20.49
C LYS A 82 20.89 -19.09 -21.34
N GLU A 83 20.46 -20.18 -20.71
CA GLU A 83 20.00 -21.39 -21.42
C GLU A 83 18.82 -21.06 -22.34
N ARG A 84 17.80 -20.36 -21.83
CA ARG A 84 16.63 -19.94 -22.60
C ARG A 84 16.99 -18.99 -23.75
N ALA A 85 17.95 -18.08 -23.55
CA ALA A 85 18.42 -17.21 -24.63
C ALA A 85 19.11 -18.00 -25.76
N ASN A 86 19.91 -19.04 -25.41
CA ASN A 86 20.53 -19.92 -26.40
C ASN A 86 19.48 -20.72 -27.18
N GLU A 87 18.44 -21.22 -26.54
CA GLU A 87 17.31 -21.88 -27.23
C GLU A 87 16.71 -20.98 -28.31
N LEU A 88 16.54 -19.67 -28.02
CA LEU A 88 16.04 -18.72 -29.03
C LEU A 88 17.04 -18.48 -30.15
N ILE A 89 18.36 -18.51 -29.92
CA ILE A 89 19.37 -18.42 -30.96
C ILE A 89 19.31 -19.66 -31.87
N GLU A 90 19.26 -20.85 -31.29
CA GLU A 90 19.17 -22.11 -32.02
C GLU A 90 17.89 -22.19 -32.87
N ALA A 91 16.78 -21.64 -32.34
CA ALA A 91 15.52 -21.54 -33.09
C ALA A 91 15.49 -20.42 -34.14
N GLY A 92 16.57 -19.62 -34.27
CA GLY A 92 16.66 -18.49 -35.21
C GLY A 92 15.76 -17.29 -34.83
N LYS A 93 15.27 -17.26 -33.58
CA LYS A 93 14.43 -16.19 -33.00
C LYS A 93 15.24 -15.11 -32.29
N ALA A 94 16.54 -15.35 -32.04
CA ALA A 94 17.45 -14.38 -31.48
C ALA A 94 18.80 -14.44 -32.18
N TYR A 95 19.64 -13.42 -31.98
CA TYR A 95 20.97 -13.32 -32.57
C TYR A 95 21.93 -12.54 -31.68
N GLU A 96 23.22 -12.84 -31.80
CA GLU A 96 24.26 -12.09 -31.11
C GLU A 96 24.59 -10.80 -31.87
N SER A 97 24.74 -9.71 -31.13
CA SER A 97 25.16 -8.41 -31.64
C SER A 97 25.90 -7.62 -30.56
N GLU A 98 27.12 -7.21 -30.84
CA GLU A 98 27.95 -6.40 -29.94
C GLU A 98 28.13 -7.01 -28.53
N GLY A 99 28.23 -8.34 -28.46
CA GLY A 99 28.36 -9.09 -27.21
C GLY A 99 27.04 -9.25 -26.43
N ALA A 100 25.92 -8.70 -26.91
CA ALA A 100 24.60 -8.88 -26.36
C ALA A 100 23.78 -9.87 -27.20
N ILE A 101 22.73 -10.46 -26.63
CA ILE A 101 21.75 -11.26 -27.37
C ILE A 101 20.52 -10.43 -27.60
N ARG A 102 20.06 -10.33 -28.85
CA ARG A 102 18.86 -9.62 -29.27
C ARG A 102 17.79 -10.59 -29.73
N PHE A 103 16.57 -10.35 -29.25
CA PHE A 103 15.39 -11.02 -29.79
C PHE A 103 14.99 -10.38 -31.11
N LYS A 104 14.67 -11.22 -32.09
CA LYS A 104 14.23 -10.82 -33.41
C LYS A 104 12.71 -10.68 -33.41
N SER A 105 12.23 -9.46 -33.36
CA SER A 105 10.79 -9.17 -33.34
C SER A 105 10.11 -9.54 -34.65
N ASP A 106 8.96 -10.19 -34.57
CA ASP A 106 8.09 -10.36 -35.72
C ASP A 106 7.37 -9.04 -36.04
N ARG A 107 7.61 -8.54 -37.24
CA ARG A 107 7.04 -7.28 -37.74
C ARG A 107 6.06 -7.50 -38.89
N THR A 108 5.61 -8.73 -39.08
CA THR A 108 4.68 -9.07 -40.18
C THR A 108 3.25 -8.67 -39.87
N SER A 109 2.91 -8.59 -38.60
CA SER A 109 1.56 -8.22 -38.11
C SER A 109 1.64 -7.39 -36.83
N SER A 110 0.58 -6.65 -36.53
CA SER A 110 0.38 -6.01 -35.23
C SER A 110 0.18 -7.04 -34.12
N VAL A 111 0.55 -6.68 -32.89
CA VAL A 111 0.26 -7.48 -31.69
C VAL A 111 -0.98 -6.93 -31.01
N ILE A 112 -1.99 -7.76 -30.84
CA ILE A 112 -3.22 -7.41 -30.10
C ILE A 112 -3.05 -7.88 -28.64
N ILE A 113 -3.15 -6.94 -27.72
CA ILE A 113 -3.15 -7.20 -26.28
C ILE A 113 -4.60 -7.22 -25.81
N SER A 114 -5.08 -8.37 -25.36
CA SER A 114 -6.39 -8.46 -24.69
C SER A 114 -6.19 -8.16 -23.20
N ASP A 115 -6.72 -7.03 -22.75
CA ASP A 115 -6.55 -6.56 -21.37
C ASP A 115 -7.90 -6.42 -20.66
N HIS A 116 -8.01 -6.95 -19.44
CA HIS A 116 -9.27 -6.94 -18.69
C HIS A 116 -9.77 -5.53 -18.35
N VAL A 117 -8.86 -4.55 -18.21
CA VAL A 117 -9.21 -3.17 -17.85
C VAL A 117 -9.33 -2.29 -19.09
N PHE A 118 -8.34 -2.35 -19.98
CA PHE A 118 -8.28 -1.47 -21.15
C PHE A 118 -8.97 -2.03 -22.41
N GLY A 119 -9.31 -3.32 -22.40
CA GLY A 119 -9.86 -4.01 -23.57
C GLY A 119 -8.77 -4.36 -24.57
N GLU A 120 -9.11 -4.43 -25.83
CA GLU A 120 -8.14 -4.72 -26.89
C GLU A 120 -7.26 -3.49 -27.17
N VAL A 121 -5.94 -3.68 -27.07
CA VAL A 121 -4.93 -2.65 -27.36
C VAL A 121 -4.04 -3.16 -28.46
N GLU A 122 -4.01 -2.46 -29.60
CA GLU A 122 -3.15 -2.79 -30.73
C GLU A 122 -1.79 -2.09 -30.59
N VAL A 123 -0.71 -2.86 -30.73
CA VAL A 123 0.65 -2.35 -30.96
C VAL A 123 1.02 -2.69 -32.39
N LYS A 124 1.23 -1.66 -33.22
CA LYS A 124 1.47 -1.80 -34.64
C LYS A 124 2.82 -2.42 -34.93
N SER A 125 2.94 -3.12 -36.05
CA SER A 125 4.17 -3.78 -36.48
C SER A 125 5.36 -2.83 -36.65
N ASP A 126 5.13 -1.58 -37.00
CA ASP A 126 6.14 -0.53 -37.12
C ASP A 126 6.62 0.04 -35.78
N GLU A 127 5.89 -0.23 -34.69
CA GLU A 127 6.33 0.08 -33.31
C GLU A 127 7.19 -1.04 -32.70
N LEU A 128 7.33 -2.18 -33.37
CA LEU A 128 8.04 -3.36 -32.88
C LEU A 128 9.49 -3.36 -33.38
N ASP A 129 10.44 -3.28 -32.45
CA ASP A 129 11.87 -3.32 -32.75
C ASP A 129 12.55 -4.54 -32.10
N ASP A 130 13.65 -5.00 -32.71
CA ASP A 130 14.51 -5.98 -32.08
C ASP A 130 15.07 -5.42 -30.77
N PHE A 131 14.99 -6.19 -29.71
CA PHE A 131 15.39 -5.72 -28.38
C PHE A 131 16.37 -6.66 -27.69
N ILE A 132 17.19 -6.10 -26.83
CA ILE A 132 18.17 -6.89 -26.07
C ILE A 132 17.42 -7.74 -25.03
N ILE A 133 17.73 -9.04 -25.02
CA ILE A 133 17.24 -10.00 -24.01
C ILE A 133 18.33 -10.34 -23.00
N MET A 134 19.61 -10.45 -23.45
CA MET A 134 20.77 -10.60 -22.59
C MET A 134 21.79 -9.50 -22.90
N ARG A 135 22.24 -8.82 -21.88
CA ARG A 135 23.26 -7.75 -21.98
C ARG A 135 24.66 -8.36 -22.20
N SER A 136 25.61 -7.57 -22.67
CA SER A 136 26.99 -7.98 -22.87
C SER A 136 27.74 -8.43 -21.60
N ASN A 137 27.25 -8.00 -20.42
CA ASN A 137 27.77 -8.45 -19.14
C ASN A 137 27.10 -9.76 -18.64
N GLY A 138 26.27 -10.40 -19.47
CA GLY A 138 25.57 -11.65 -19.14
C GLY A 138 24.30 -11.50 -18.30
N ALA A 139 23.91 -10.28 -17.96
CA ALA A 139 22.67 -10.05 -17.21
C ALA A 139 21.45 -10.04 -18.15
N PRO A 140 20.32 -10.68 -17.77
CA PRO A 140 19.08 -10.59 -18.54
C PRO A 140 18.50 -9.19 -18.50
N THR A 141 17.68 -8.84 -19.49
CA THR A 141 16.84 -7.65 -19.40
C THR A 141 15.53 -7.98 -18.69
N TYR A 142 14.86 -6.94 -18.17
CA TYR A 142 13.54 -7.05 -17.55
C TYR A 142 12.55 -7.84 -18.40
N HIS A 143 12.40 -7.47 -19.69
CA HIS A 143 11.44 -8.10 -20.59
C HIS A 143 11.64 -9.61 -20.71
N PHE A 144 12.88 -10.05 -20.71
CA PHE A 144 13.21 -11.46 -20.88
C PHE A 144 13.02 -12.24 -19.57
N ALA A 145 13.60 -11.77 -18.48
CA ALA A 145 13.54 -12.45 -17.19
C ALA A 145 12.08 -12.64 -16.72
N VAL A 146 11.24 -11.58 -16.85
CA VAL A 146 9.83 -11.64 -16.47
C VAL A 146 9.07 -12.73 -17.23
N VAL A 147 9.27 -12.85 -18.54
CA VAL A 147 8.56 -13.84 -19.36
C VAL A 147 8.96 -15.27 -18.99
N ILE A 148 10.25 -15.51 -18.80
CA ILE A 148 10.74 -16.84 -18.40
C ILE A 148 10.18 -17.23 -17.04
N ASP A 149 10.24 -16.32 -16.07
CA ASP A 149 9.79 -16.62 -14.70
C ASP A 149 8.27 -16.78 -14.62
N ASP A 150 7.50 -15.96 -15.33
CA ASP A 150 6.03 -16.09 -15.38
C ASP A 150 5.64 -17.43 -16.01
N PHE A 151 6.32 -17.86 -17.08
CA PHE A 151 6.10 -19.16 -17.71
C PHE A 151 6.47 -20.33 -16.79
N GLU A 152 7.68 -20.35 -16.23
CA GLU A 152 8.14 -21.47 -15.38
C GLU A 152 7.34 -21.57 -14.07
N SER A 153 6.85 -20.45 -13.56
CA SER A 153 5.97 -20.42 -12.38
C SER A 153 4.52 -20.77 -12.72
N GLY A 154 4.16 -20.85 -13.99
CA GLY A 154 2.78 -21.12 -14.45
C GLY A 154 1.82 -20.00 -14.12
N ILE A 155 2.27 -18.73 -14.21
CA ILE A 155 1.42 -17.55 -13.99
C ILE A 155 0.31 -17.51 -15.04
N THR A 156 -0.91 -17.37 -14.57
CA THR A 156 -2.11 -17.33 -15.42
C THR A 156 -2.63 -15.91 -15.61
N HIS A 157 -2.40 -15.02 -14.65
CA HIS A 157 -2.85 -13.64 -14.71
C HIS A 157 -1.71 -12.70 -14.31
N VAL A 158 -1.41 -11.72 -15.15
CA VAL A 158 -0.38 -10.71 -14.95
C VAL A 158 -1.03 -9.39 -14.59
N MET A 159 -1.04 -9.06 -13.30
CA MET A 159 -1.49 -7.76 -12.79
C MET A 159 -0.30 -6.84 -12.56
N ARG A 160 -0.33 -5.62 -13.12
CA ARG A 160 0.75 -4.63 -12.99
C ARG A 160 0.29 -3.22 -13.38
N GLY A 161 1.10 -2.21 -13.16
CA GLY A 161 0.80 -0.84 -13.57
C GLY A 161 0.65 -0.68 -15.10
N ASP A 162 -0.18 0.25 -15.53
CA ASP A 162 -0.47 0.54 -16.94
C ASP A 162 0.73 1.14 -17.69
N ASP A 163 1.74 1.62 -16.99
CA ASP A 163 3.03 2.03 -17.57
C ASP A 163 3.76 0.86 -18.26
N HIS A 164 3.38 -0.39 -17.95
CA HIS A 164 3.88 -1.59 -18.60
C HIS A 164 2.99 -2.09 -19.77
N LEU A 165 1.90 -1.43 -20.08
CA LEU A 165 0.94 -1.90 -21.09
C LEU A 165 1.61 -2.14 -22.47
N LYS A 166 2.38 -1.17 -22.95
CA LYS A 166 3.12 -1.31 -24.22
C LYS A 166 4.21 -2.38 -24.19
N ASN A 167 4.77 -2.68 -23.02
CA ASN A 167 5.76 -3.74 -22.86
C ASN A 167 5.19 -5.13 -23.14
N THR A 168 3.87 -5.28 -22.97
CA THR A 168 3.15 -6.55 -23.15
C THR A 168 3.30 -7.10 -24.55
N ALA A 169 3.39 -6.27 -25.58
CA ALA A 169 3.62 -6.74 -26.95
C ALA A 169 4.94 -7.51 -27.11
N ARG A 170 6.02 -7.02 -26.45
CA ARG A 170 7.31 -7.73 -26.44
C ARG A 170 7.24 -9.04 -25.66
N HIS A 171 6.46 -9.05 -24.56
CA HIS A 171 6.26 -10.26 -23.76
C HIS A 171 5.48 -11.32 -24.54
N ILE A 172 4.41 -10.94 -25.25
CA ILE A 172 3.62 -11.84 -26.10
C ILE A 172 4.51 -12.46 -27.16
N GLN A 173 5.32 -11.68 -27.88
CA GLN A 173 6.24 -12.22 -28.90
C GLN A 173 7.27 -13.19 -28.33
N LEU A 174 7.79 -12.93 -27.12
CA LEU A 174 8.69 -13.88 -26.44
C LEU A 174 7.95 -15.17 -26.07
N MET A 175 6.73 -15.06 -25.53
CA MET A 175 5.90 -16.22 -25.17
C MET A 175 5.57 -17.08 -26.40
N GLU A 176 5.21 -16.44 -27.52
CA GLU A 176 4.97 -17.13 -28.80
C GLU A 176 6.23 -17.81 -29.32
N ALA A 177 7.40 -17.17 -29.17
CA ALA A 177 8.67 -17.76 -29.60
C ALA A 177 9.05 -19.03 -28.82
N PHE A 178 8.64 -19.12 -27.54
CA PHE A 178 8.80 -20.29 -26.69
C PHE A 178 7.62 -21.27 -26.76
N ASN A 179 6.57 -20.96 -27.52
CA ASN A 179 5.30 -21.70 -27.52
C ASN A 179 4.68 -21.79 -26.11
N CYS A 180 4.82 -20.75 -25.30
CA CYS A 180 4.25 -20.66 -23.97
C CYS A 180 2.79 -20.20 -24.03
N PRO A 181 1.94 -20.62 -23.08
CA PRO A 181 0.63 -20.01 -22.89
C PRO A 181 0.75 -18.52 -22.61
N ILE A 182 -0.09 -17.71 -23.24
CA ILE A 182 -0.19 -16.27 -22.96
C ILE A 182 -1.12 -16.10 -21.76
N PRO A 183 -0.69 -15.47 -20.67
CA PRO A 183 -1.54 -15.21 -19.51
C PRO A 183 -2.56 -14.10 -19.81
N ASP A 184 -3.60 -14.03 -19.00
CA ASP A 184 -4.52 -12.89 -18.96
C ASP A 184 -3.80 -11.65 -18.42
N PHE A 185 -3.99 -10.50 -19.06
CA PHE A 185 -3.37 -9.23 -18.64
C PHE A 185 -4.38 -8.32 -17.97
N VAL A 186 -3.95 -7.71 -16.87
CA VAL A 186 -4.74 -6.77 -16.08
C VAL A 186 -3.86 -5.57 -15.75
N HIS A 187 -3.92 -4.53 -16.56
CA HIS A 187 -3.14 -3.32 -16.31
C HIS A 187 -3.92 -2.34 -15.44
N LEU A 188 -3.31 -1.94 -14.33
CA LEU A 188 -3.93 -1.08 -13.32
C LEU A 188 -3.56 0.38 -13.58
N PRO A 189 -4.54 1.29 -13.71
CA PRO A 189 -4.27 2.71 -13.88
C PRO A 189 -3.42 3.26 -12.74
N MET A 190 -2.56 4.23 -13.04
CA MET A 190 -1.69 4.86 -12.04
C MET A 190 -2.47 5.53 -10.93
N ILE A 191 -1.91 5.55 -9.72
CA ILE A 191 -2.38 6.41 -8.65
C ILE A 191 -1.77 7.80 -8.84
N LEU A 192 -2.62 8.82 -8.78
CA LEU A 192 -2.23 10.22 -8.91
C LEU A 192 -2.19 10.90 -7.54
N GLY A 193 -1.37 11.93 -7.43
CA GLY A 193 -1.39 12.84 -6.29
C GLY A 193 -2.63 13.77 -6.33
N PRO A 194 -2.83 14.59 -5.28
CA PRO A 194 -3.93 15.54 -5.23
C PRO A 194 -3.90 16.55 -6.40
N ASP A 195 -2.70 16.86 -6.89
CA ASP A 195 -2.47 17.77 -8.03
C ASP A 195 -2.73 17.11 -9.40
N GLY A 196 -3.07 15.85 -9.44
CA GLY A 196 -3.29 15.07 -10.67
C GLY A 196 -2.00 14.60 -11.36
N ALA A 197 -0.83 14.89 -10.81
CA ALA A 197 0.44 14.32 -11.28
C ALA A 197 0.62 12.89 -10.76
N ARG A 198 1.55 12.13 -11.35
CA ARG A 198 1.93 10.81 -10.82
C ARG A 198 2.29 10.92 -9.34
N LEU A 199 1.76 10.03 -8.52
CA LEU A 199 2.04 10.00 -7.10
C LEU A 199 3.56 9.92 -6.84
N SER A 200 4.07 10.76 -5.97
CA SER A 200 5.49 10.88 -5.65
C SER A 200 5.70 11.01 -4.14
N LYS A 201 6.94 10.93 -3.67
CA LYS A 201 7.30 11.06 -2.24
C LYS A 201 6.67 12.30 -1.58
N ARG A 202 6.61 13.44 -2.28
CA ARG A 202 5.97 14.68 -1.77
C ARG A 202 4.45 14.58 -1.66
N HIS A 203 3.82 13.58 -2.25
CA HIS A 203 2.37 13.35 -2.23
C HIS A 203 1.98 12.16 -1.34
N GLY A 204 2.89 11.65 -0.50
CA GLY A 204 2.62 10.49 0.36
C GLY A 204 3.00 9.13 -0.26
N ALA A 205 3.70 9.09 -1.40
CA ALA A 205 4.31 7.85 -1.90
C ALA A 205 5.54 7.48 -1.05
N MET A 206 5.31 7.31 0.25
CA MET A 206 6.32 6.91 1.22
C MET A 206 6.43 5.38 1.26
N ASN A 207 7.42 4.89 1.99
CA ASN A 207 7.46 3.49 2.39
C ASN A 207 6.15 3.12 3.09
N VAL A 208 5.57 2.00 2.73
CA VAL A 208 4.31 1.53 3.34
C VAL A 208 4.41 1.40 4.87
N LEU A 209 5.59 1.07 5.39
CA LEU A 209 5.84 0.98 6.82
C LEU A 209 5.69 2.32 7.55
N HIS A 210 5.84 3.45 6.85
CA HIS A 210 5.56 4.77 7.43
C HIS A 210 4.10 4.90 7.88
N TYR A 211 3.14 4.34 7.14
CA TYR A 211 1.74 4.35 7.57
C TYR A 211 1.52 3.53 8.84
N ARG A 212 2.23 2.41 9.00
CA ARG A 212 2.25 1.64 10.27
C ARG A 212 2.75 2.52 11.42
N ASP A 213 3.87 3.19 11.20
CA ASP A 213 4.53 4.01 12.22
C ASP A 213 3.69 5.26 12.57
N GLU A 214 2.88 5.77 11.63
CA GLU A 214 1.85 6.80 11.85
C GLU A 214 0.57 6.26 12.53
N GLY A 215 0.51 4.97 12.81
CA GLY A 215 -0.58 4.35 13.56
C GLY A 215 -1.81 3.96 12.73
N PHE A 216 -1.66 3.82 11.40
CA PHE A 216 -2.69 3.21 10.56
C PHE A 216 -2.68 1.69 10.71
N SER A 217 -3.87 1.07 10.73
CA SER A 217 -3.98 -0.38 10.67
C SER A 217 -3.73 -0.91 9.25
N SER A 218 -3.19 -2.12 9.16
CA SER A 218 -3.00 -2.79 7.86
C SER A 218 -4.32 -2.99 7.13
N GLU A 219 -5.38 -3.39 7.83
CA GLU A 219 -6.71 -3.61 7.26
C GLU A 219 -7.32 -2.33 6.69
N ALA A 220 -7.21 -1.21 7.41
CA ALA A 220 -7.69 0.08 6.93
C ALA A 220 -6.94 0.54 5.68
N LEU A 221 -5.62 0.35 5.65
CA LEU A 221 -4.82 0.69 4.48
C LEU A 221 -5.19 -0.19 3.29
N LEU A 222 -5.37 -1.49 3.47
CA LEU A 222 -5.82 -2.40 2.40
C LEU A 222 -7.21 -2.03 1.92
N ASN A 223 -8.16 -1.75 2.83
CA ASN A 223 -9.51 -1.29 2.48
C ASN A 223 -9.46 0.01 1.65
N TYR A 224 -8.67 0.99 2.08
CA TYR A 224 -8.51 2.23 1.32
C TYR A 224 -7.93 1.96 -0.07
N LEU A 225 -6.88 1.13 -0.16
CA LEU A 225 -6.21 0.83 -1.43
C LEU A 225 -7.06 -0.01 -2.38
N VAL A 226 -7.90 -0.92 -1.89
CA VAL A 226 -8.82 -1.66 -2.76
C VAL A 226 -9.83 -0.70 -3.40
N ARG A 227 -10.37 0.25 -2.64
CA ARG A 227 -11.28 1.28 -3.16
C ARG A 227 -10.61 2.28 -4.10
N LEU A 228 -9.29 2.36 -4.06
CA LEU A 228 -8.51 3.26 -4.93
C LEU A 228 -8.33 2.65 -6.33
N GLY A 229 -9.42 2.36 -7.00
CA GLY A 229 -9.46 1.83 -8.36
C GLY A 229 -10.33 0.60 -8.56
N TRP A 230 -10.98 0.09 -7.52
CA TRP A 230 -11.99 -0.95 -7.60
C TRP A 230 -13.25 -0.55 -6.84
N SER A 231 -14.40 -1.00 -7.27
CA SER A 231 -15.68 -0.70 -6.62
C SER A 231 -16.65 -1.87 -6.65
N LYS A 232 -17.39 -2.02 -5.55
CA LYS A 232 -18.52 -2.94 -5.39
C LYS A 232 -19.71 -2.15 -4.83
N GLY A 233 -20.48 -1.55 -5.71
CA GLY A 233 -21.56 -0.65 -5.30
C GLY A 233 -21.04 0.55 -4.49
N ASP A 234 -21.83 0.97 -3.50
CA ASP A 234 -21.54 2.15 -2.65
C ASP A 234 -20.83 1.81 -1.33
N GLN A 235 -20.48 0.53 -1.12
CA GLN A 235 -19.78 0.11 0.10
C GLN A 235 -18.38 0.73 0.15
N GLU A 236 -18.06 1.36 1.28
CA GLU A 236 -16.77 2.03 1.50
C GLU A 236 -15.87 1.26 2.47
N ILE A 237 -16.47 0.63 3.48
CA ILE A 237 -15.76 -0.11 4.52
C ILE A 237 -15.95 -1.60 4.29
N PHE A 238 -14.84 -2.31 4.19
CA PHE A 238 -14.77 -3.74 3.95
C PHE A 238 -13.89 -4.41 4.99
N SER A 239 -14.29 -5.56 5.49
CA SER A 239 -13.35 -6.50 6.12
C SER A 239 -12.47 -7.17 5.06
N LEU A 240 -11.40 -7.83 5.51
CA LEU A 240 -10.54 -8.58 4.59
C LEU A 240 -11.31 -9.70 3.88
N GLU A 241 -12.19 -10.39 4.58
CA GLU A 241 -13.05 -11.45 4.04
C GLU A 241 -14.01 -10.89 2.97
N GLU A 242 -14.67 -9.76 3.26
CA GLU A 242 -15.54 -9.10 2.29
C GLU A 242 -14.78 -8.61 1.04
N MET A 243 -13.52 -8.18 1.19
CA MET A 243 -12.66 -7.86 0.06
C MET A 243 -12.35 -9.10 -0.78
N ILE A 244 -11.97 -10.23 -0.15
CA ILE A 244 -11.69 -11.49 -0.84
C ILE A 244 -12.93 -11.97 -1.58
N ASP A 245 -14.07 -12.09 -0.90
CA ASP A 245 -15.32 -12.61 -1.48
C ASP A 245 -15.87 -11.72 -2.59
N GLY A 246 -15.61 -10.43 -2.48
CA GLY A 246 -16.16 -9.44 -3.38
C GLY A 246 -15.32 -9.10 -4.59
N PHE A 247 -14.01 -9.40 -4.55
CA PHE A 247 -13.09 -8.91 -5.56
C PHE A 247 -13.25 -9.64 -6.90
N ASP A 248 -13.49 -8.88 -7.95
CA ASP A 248 -13.52 -9.35 -9.33
C ASP A 248 -12.83 -8.34 -10.27
N LEU A 249 -12.41 -8.82 -11.44
CA LEU A 249 -11.70 -7.98 -12.42
C LEU A 249 -12.60 -6.93 -13.07
N SER A 250 -13.91 -7.19 -13.14
CA SER A 250 -14.87 -6.28 -13.78
C SER A 250 -15.14 -5.02 -12.96
N GLY A 251 -14.89 -5.09 -11.63
CA GLY A 251 -14.98 -3.96 -10.73
C GLY A 251 -13.78 -2.98 -10.80
N ILE A 252 -12.73 -3.33 -11.58
CA ILE A 252 -11.55 -2.46 -11.71
C ILE A 252 -11.86 -1.30 -12.64
N ASN A 253 -11.70 -0.07 -12.14
CA ASN A 253 -11.94 1.16 -12.89
C ASN A 253 -10.82 1.45 -13.88
N LYS A 254 -11.18 1.90 -15.08
CA LYS A 254 -10.24 2.31 -16.14
C LYS A 254 -9.60 3.67 -15.87
N ALA A 255 -10.19 4.49 -15.03
CA ALA A 255 -9.69 5.81 -14.70
C ALA A 255 -8.69 5.77 -13.54
N SER A 256 -7.64 6.60 -13.64
CA SER A 256 -6.68 6.80 -12.55
C SER A 256 -7.38 7.39 -11.31
N ALA A 257 -7.07 6.85 -10.14
CA ALA A 257 -7.58 7.34 -8.86
C ALA A 257 -6.60 8.31 -8.21
N LYS A 258 -7.12 9.30 -7.47
CA LYS A 258 -6.31 10.25 -6.70
C LYS A 258 -6.15 9.79 -5.27
N PHE A 259 -4.92 9.85 -4.76
CA PHE A 259 -4.65 9.62 -3.35
C PHE A 259 -5.18 10.78 -2.50
N ASP A 260 -5.91 10.44 -1.45
CA ASP A 260 -6.49 11.38 -0.49
C ASP A 260 -6.21 10.88 0.93
N ILE A 261 -5.35 11.59 1.65
CA ILE A 261 -4.94 11.23 3.02
C ILE A 261 -6.09 11.40 4.02
N GLU A 262 -6.98 12.37 3.81
CA GLU A 262 -8.11 12.60 4.71
C GLU A 262 -9.13 11.46 4.57
N LYS A 263 -9.32 10.95 3.35
CA LYS A 263 -10.14 9.75 3.13
C LYS A 263 -9.52 8.51 3.77
N LEU A 264 -8.19 8.35 3.69
CA LEU A 264 -7.50 7.25 4.37
C LEU A 264 -7.65 7.35 5.90
N ARG A 265 -7.50 8.54 6.48
CA ARG A 265 -7.74 8.79 7.92
C ARG A 265 -9.17 8.43 8.32
N TRP A 266 -10.14 8.83 7.52
CA TRP A 266 -11.54 8.48 7.76
C TRP A 266 -11.77 6.95 7.70
N VAL A 267 -11.22 6.25 6.71
CA VAL A 267 -11.31 4.78 6.63
C VAL A 267 -10.69 4.15 7.88
N ASN A 268 -9.51 4.61 8.28
CA ASN A 268 -8.84 4.08 9.48
C ASN A 268 -9.64 4.34 10.76
N GLN A 269 -10.26 5.51 10.89
CA GLN A 269 -11.17 5.82 11.99
C GLN A 269 -12.35 4.84 12.05
N GLN A 270 -12.94 4.48 10.89
CA GLN A 270 -14.04 3.51 10.84
C GLN A 270 -13.58 2.11 11.29
N HIS A 271 -12.39 1.67 10.87
CA HIS A 271 -11.80 0.41 11.33
C HIS A 271 -11.53 0.43 12.84
N LEU A 272 -10.89 1.48 13.36
CA LEU A 272 -10.68 1.65 14.81
C LEU A 272 -12.00 1.65 15.59
N PHE A 273 -13.04 2.32 15.08
CA PHE A 273 -14.34 2.34 15.70
C PHE A 273 -14.97 0.94 15.81
N ASN A 274 -14.75 0.09 14.80
CA ASN A 274 -15.27 -1.27 14.77
C ASN A 274 -14.37 -2.29 15.50
N THR A 275 -13.15 -1.92 15.86
CA THR A 275 -12.22 -2.78 16.60
C THR A 275 -12.71 -3.00 18.03
N ASN A 276 -12.58 -4.22 18.53
CA ASN A 276 -12.97 -4.58 19.88
C ASN A 276 -12.16 -3.78 20.93
N ASP A 277 -12.83 -3.33 21.99
CA ASP A 277 -12.17 -2.50 23.01
C ASP A 277 -11.04 -3.22 23.74
N ASP A 278 -11.11 -4.53 23.95
CA ASP A 278 -10.02 -5.30 24.57
C ASP A 278 -8.80 -5.35 23.67
N GLU A 279 -8.98 -5.42 22.36
CA GLU A 279 -7.90 -5.35 21.37
C GLU A 279 -7.27 -3.95 21.31
N LEU A 280 -8.09 -2.89 21.32
CA LEU A 280 -7.59 -1.51 21.39
C LEU A 280 -6.78 -1.28 22.67
N ILE A 281 -7.20 -1.84 23.80
CA ILE A 281 -6.45 -1.79 25.07
C ILE A 281 -5.04 -2.39 24.88
N LEU A 282 -4.97 -3.56 24.25
CA LEU A 282 -3.68 -4.21 23.99
C LEU A 282 -2.80 -3.38 23.07
N MET A 283 -3.36 -2.82 22.00
CA MET A 283 -2.63 -1.96 21.05
C MET A 283 -2.09 -0.68 21.72
N ILE A 284 -2.88 -0.03 22.58
CA ILE A 284 -2.46 1.16 23.31
C ILE A 284 -1.38 0.80 24.35
N LYS A 285 -1.58 -0.27 25.13
CA LYS A 285 -0.62 -0.73 26.13
C LYS A 285 0.72 -1.16 25.51
N ALA A 286 0.72 -1.63 24.27
CA ALA A 286 1.96 -1.97 23.56
C ALA A 286 2.83 -0.74 23.22
N GLN A 287 2.27 0.46 23.26
CA GLN A 287 2.93 1.71 22.83
C GLN A 287 3.02 2.78 23.96
N SER A 288 2.32 2.59 25.08
CA SER A 288 2.24 3.57 26.17
C SER A 288 2.58 2.94 27.51
N GLU A 289 3.66 3.39 28.13
CA GLU A 289 4.02 3.00 29.52
C GLU A 289 2.94 3.45 30.52
N THR A 290 2.32 4.60 30.27
CA THR A 290 1.21 5.13 31.09
C THR A 290 0.03 4.15 31.08
N ALA A 291 -0.36 3.68 29.88
CA ALA A 291 -1.49 2.75 29.72
C ALA A 291 -1.24 1.40 30.40
N ILE A 292 0.01 0.91 30.46
CA ILE A 292 0.35 -0.33 31.18
C ILE A 292 -0.05 -0.25 32.64
N GLY A 293 0.11 0.92 33.28
CA GLY A 293 -0.25 1.15 34.68
C GLY A 293 -1.75 1.23 34.95
N LEU A 294 -2.58 1.34 33.93
CA LEU A 294 -4.02 1.49 34.07
C LEU A 294 -4.75 0.14 34.07
N ASN A 295 -5.80 0.04 34.92
CA ASN A 295 -6.69 -1.12 34.89
C ASN A 295 -7.63 -1.06 33.68
N ASP A 296 -8.17 -2.21 33.31
CA ASP A 296 -8.98 -2.34 32.10
C ASP A 296 -10.32 -1.60 32.18
N GLU A 297 -10.89 -1.40 33.39
CA GLU A 297 -12.09 -0.60 33.56
C GLU A 297 -11.85 0.88 33.19
N THR A 298 -10.74 1.44 33.64
CA THR A 298 -10.30 2.80 33.29
C THR A 298 -10.02 2.92 31.80
N MET A 299 -9.34 1.93 31.21
CA MET A 299 -9.06 1.91 29.79
C MET A 299 -10.35 1.83 28.94
N LYS A 300 -11.33 1.04 29.33
CA LYS A 300 -12.63 0.97 28.62
C LYS A 300 -13.37 2.31 28.69
N LYS A 301 -13.38 3.00 29.84
CA LYS A 301 -13.95 4.34 29.96
C LYS A 301 -13.25 5.36 29.07
N PHE A 302 -11.91 5.28 29.01
CA PHE A 302 -11.09 6.12 28.14
C PHE A 302 -11.42 5.88 26.66
N ILE A 303 -11.41 4.62 26.21
CA ILE A 303 -11.72 4.25 24.82
C ILE A 303 -13.10 4.73 24.44
N ASN A 304 -14.12 4.52 25.25
CA ASN A 304 -15.47 4.98 25.00
C ASN A 304 -15.58 6.51 24.83
N ALA A 305 -14.75 7.28 25.52
CA ALA A 305 -14.72 8.73 25.42
C ALA A 305 -13.96 9.26 24.19
N TYR A 306 -12.89 8.55 23.75
CA TYR A 306 -11.94 9.05 22.77
C TYR A 306 -11.97 8.34 21.40
N LYS A 307 -12.43 7.08 21.34
CA LYS A 307 -12.46 6.24 20.13
C LYS A 307 -13.09 6.95 18.91
N ASN A 308 -14.17 7.70 19.12
CA ASN A 308 -14.88 8.40 18.06
C ASN A 308 -14.12 9.58 17.44
N ARG A 309 -13.05 10.05 18.10
CA ARG A 309 -12.28 11.23 17.68
C ARG A 309 -10.91 10.86 17.14
N ALA A 310 -10.46 9.64 17.39
CA ALA A 310 -9.16 9.16 16.95
C ALA A 310 -9.20 8.72 15.49
N HIS A 311 -8.26 9.19 14.71
CA HIS A 311 -8.06 8.75 13.32
C HIS A 311 -7.05 7.61 13.23
N THR A 312 -6.12 7.52 14.20
CA THR A 312 -5.07 6.51 14.28
C THR A 312 -4.94 5.96 15.70
N ILE A 313 -4.26 4.84 15.85
CA ILE A 313 -3.95 4.31 17.19
C ILE A 313 -3.02 5.29 17.95
N ASN A 314 -2.15 6.01 17.25
CA ASN A 314 -1.26 6.99 17.83
C ASN A 314 -2.05 8.16 18.48
N ASP A 315 -3.20 8.53 17.94
CA ASP A 315 -4.07 9.54 18.55
C ASP A 315 -4.61 9.06 19.90
N LEU A 316 -4.96 7.77 20.02
CA LEU A 316 -5.40 7.18 21.27
C LEU A 316 -4.25 7.09 22.29
N VAL A 317 -3.06 6.67 21.84
CA VAL A 317 -1.85 6.62 22.68
C VAL A 317 -1.52 8.00 23.21
N PHE A 318 -1.46 9.01 22.34
CA PHE A 318 -1.21 10.39 22.74
C PHE A 318 -2.26 10.92 23.73
N SER A 319 -3.54 10.66 23.48
CA SER A 319 -4.62 11.09 24.37
C SER A 319 -4.58 10.39 25.73
N CYS A 320 -4.21 9.10 25.77
CA CYS A 320 -4.03 8.34 26.99
C CYS A 320 -2.87 8.90 27.83
N ASP A 321 -1.73 9.11 27.19
CA ASP A 321 -0.55 9.68 27.88
C ASP A 321 -0.82 11.10 28.39
N SER A 322 -1.52 11.91 27.60
CA SER A 322 -1.87 13.28 28.01
C SER A 322 -2.82 13.34 29.20
N LEU A 323 -3.71 12.34 29.35
CA LEU A 323 -4.68 12.30 30.44
C LEU A 323 -4.17 11.67 31.73
N PHE A 324 -3.34 10.66 31.63
CA PHE A 324 -3.00 9.80 32.77
C PHE A 324 -1.53 9.84 33.15
N SER A 325 -0.66 10.51 32.36
CA SER A 325 0.74 10.74 32.75
C SER A 325 0.86 11.86 33.75
N ASP A 326 1.76 11.71 34.73
CA ASP A 326 2.15 12.79 35.63
C ASP A 326 2.94 13.92 34.92
N LYS A 327 3.40 13.64 33.68
CA LYS A 327 4.13 14.60 32.85
C LYS A 327 3.26 15.07 31.71
N ILE A 328 2.95 16.37 31.71
CA ILE A 328 2.23 16.99 30.59
C ILE A 328 3.25 17.38 29.53
N ASN A 329 3.16 16.75 28.38
CA ASN A 329 3.90 17.15 27.18
C ASN A 329 3.04 18.13 26.37
N TYR A 330 3.49 19.38 26.31
CA TYR A 330 2.83 20.41 25.53
C TYR A 330 3.30 20.36 24.07
N ASP A 331 2.37 20.50 23.13
CA ASP A 331 2.72 20.88 21.77
C ASP A 331 3.27 22.32 21.78
N GLU A 332 4.52 22.50 21.36
CA GLU A 332 5.20 23.79 21.46
C GLU A 332 4.46 24.92 20.73
N ALA A 333 3.96 24.66 19.52
CA ALA A 333 3.24 25.65 18.71
C ALA A 333 1.90 26.04 19.35
N SER A 334 1.17 25.06 19.89
CA SER A 334 -0.09 25.32 20.61
C SER A 334 0.17 26.03 21.96
N ALA A 335 1.20 25.62 22.67
CA ALA A 335 1.57 26.27 23.92
C ALA A 335 1.94 27.76 23.70
N GLU A 336 2.79 28.06 22.72
CA GLU A 336 3.17 29.43 22.36
C GLU A 336 1.95 30.27 21.94
N LYS A 337 1.00 29.65 21.26
CA LYS A 337 -0.22 30.33 20.76
C LYS A 337 -1.24 30.60 21.88
N PHE A 338 -1.47 29.65 22.79
CA PHE A 338 -2.61 29.68 23.71
C PHE A 338 -2.20 29.86 25.19
N LEU A 339 -1.00 29.41 25.61
CA LEU A 339 -0.54 29.53 27.01
C LEU A 339 0.25 30.83 27.24
N LYS A 340 -0.44 31.97 27.08
CA LYS A 340 0.12 33.29 27.32
C LYS A 340 -0.15 33.76 28.76
N GLU A 341 0.59 34.79 29.26
CA GLU A 341 0.37 35.34 30.60
C GLU A 341 -1.09 35.73 30.86
N GLU A 342 -1.79 36.18 29.85
CA GLU A 342 -3.20 36.62 29.94
C GLU A 342 -4.17 35.49 30.35
N ILE A 343 -3.82 34.20 30.10
CA ILE A 343 -4.66 33.07 30.40
C ILE A 343 -4.45 32.50 31.80
N ILE A 344 -3.40 32.93 32.53
CA ILE A 344 -3.04 32.39 33.85
C ILE A 344 -4.21 32.59 34.83
N LEU A 345 -4.69 33.82 34.98
CA LEU A 345 -5.80 34.14 35.91
C LEU A 345 -7.09 33.38 35.50
N PRO A 346 -7.53 33.33 34.25
CA PRO A 346 -8.64 32.47 33.85
C PRO A 346 -8.45 31.02 34.23
N LEU A 347 -7.25 30.43 34.06
CA LEU A 347 -6.96 29.03 34.42
C LEU A 347 -6.99 28.80 35.94
N GLU A 348 -6.49 29.72 36.73
CA GLU A 348 -6.60 29.68 38.22
C GLU A 348 -8.06 29.66 38.65
N ASP A 349 -8.90 30.57 38.09
CA ASP A 349 -10.33 30.60 38.37
C ASP A 349 -11.01 29.28 37.90
N VAL A 350 -10.63 28.70 36.77
CA VAL A 350 -11.14 27.38 36.33
C VAL A 350 -10.86 26.30 37.36
N VAL A 351 -9.62 26.25 37.89
CA VAL A 351 -9.27 25.29 38.94
C VAL A 351 -10.16 25.46 40.17
N ASP A 352 -10.42 26.70 40.60
CA ASP A 352 -11.18 26.96 41.80
C ASP A 352 -12.67 26.63 41.62
N VAL A 353 -13.29 27.03 40.51
CA VAL A 353 -14.70 26.70 40.26
C VAL A 353 -14.93 25.20 40.07
N LEU A 354 -13.95 24.47 39.47
CA LEU A 354 -14.06 23.02 39.31
C LEU A 354 -13.93 22.25 40.62
N LYS A 355 -13.15 22.75 41.60
CA LYS A 355 -13.09 22.14 42.95
C LYS A 355 -14.41 22.16 43.67
N GLU A 356 -15.25 23.20 43.42
CA GLU A 356 -16.54 23.40 44.06
C GLU A 356 -17.72 22.82 43.25
N SER A 357 -17.47 22.43 42.00
CA SER A 357 -18.50 21.93 41.08
C SER A 357 -18.80 20.45 41.29
N ASN A 358 -20.06 20.05 41.03
CA ASN A 358 -20.37 18.64 40.86
C ASN A 358 -19.76 18.13 39.56
N TRP A 359 -19.09 16.96 39.64
CA TRP A 359 -18.40 16.35 38.49
C TRP A 359 -19.40 15.66 37.55
N ASN A 360 -20.26 16.46 36.89
CA ASN A 360 -21.15 16.06 35.79
C ASN A 360 -21.07 17.10 34.67
N GLN A 361 -21.48 16.72 33.50
CA GLN A 361 -21.35 17.52 32.28
C GLN A 361 -21.98 18.90 32.37
N GLU A 362 -23.17 19.00 32.97
CA GLU A 362 -23.92 20.24 33.09
C GLU A 362 -23.24 21.24 34.03
N SER A 363 -22.91 20.82 35.26
CA SER A 363 -22.26 21.65 36.25
C SER A 363 -20.84 22.10 35.83
N ILE A 364 -20.06 21.20 35.19
CA ILE A 364 -18.74 21.56 34.66
C ILE A 364 -18.90 22.59 33.55
N SER A 365 -19.84 22.38 32.61
CA SER A 365 -20.07 23.31 31.50
C SER A 365 -20.50 24.70 31.99
N GLU A 366 -21.36 24.77 32.97
CA GLU A 366 -21.79 26.04 33.60
C GLU A 366 -20.63 26.74 34.29
N ALA A 367 -19.84 26.01 35.09
CA ALA A 367 -18.68 26.55 35.77
C ALA A 367 -17.66 27.15 34.78
N LEU A 368 -17.34 26.44 33.73
CA LEU A 368 -16.39 26.92 32.69
C LEU A 368 -16.96 28.14 31.95
N LYS A 369 -18.27 28.17 31.62
CA LYS A 369 -18.90 29.33 31.00
C LYS A 369 -18.85 30.56 31.90
N SER A 370 -19.06 30.39 33.19
CA SER A 370 -18.99 31.50 34.14
C SER A 370 -17.62 32.16 34.22
N VAL A 371 -16.53 31.34 34.12
CA VAL A 371 -15.17 31.86 34.05
C VAL A 371 -14.93 32.59 32.73
N CYS A 372 -15.39 32.02 31.59
CA CYS A 372 -15.25 32.65 30.27
C CYS A 372 -15.98 34.03 30.25
N GLU A 373 -17.17 34.14 30.82
CA GLU A 373 -17.91 35.41 30.94
C GLU A 373 -17.16 36.41 31.82
N LYS A 374 -16.67 35.99 32.99
CA LYS A 374 -15.91 36.79 33.93
C LYS A 374 -14.68 37.44 33.26
N HIS A 375 -13.95 36.68 32.49
CA HIS A 375 -12.71 37.11 31.82
C HIS A 375 -12.91 37.62 30.38
N LYS A 376 -14.13 37.59 29.86
CA LYS A 376 -14.50 37.98 28.49
C LYS A 376 -13.69 37.23 27.42
N ILE A 377 -13.48 35.94 27.63
CA ILE A 377 -12.79 35.02 26.70
C ILE A 377 -13.80 34.08 26.05
N GLY A 378 -13.45 33.55 24.91
CA GLY A 378 -14.28 32.55 24.21
C GLY A 378 -14.24 31.19 24.93
N PHE A 379 -15.38 30.48 24.86
CA PHE A 379 -15.49 29.10 25.30
C PHE A 379 -15.12 28.20 24.12
N GLY A 380 -13.87 27.82 23.99
CA GLY A 380 -13.40 26.99 22.87
C GLY A 380 -11.91 26.82 22.88
#